data_33ffa7975629eae6f7ba508b1aa5df82
#
_entry.id   33ffa7975629eae6f7ba508b1aa5df82
#
_cell.length_a   1.000
_cell.length_b   1.000
_cell.length_c   1.000
_cell.angle_alpha   90.00
_cell.angle_beta   90.00
_cell.angle_gamma   90.00
#
_symmetry.space_group_name_H-M   'P 1'
#
loop_
_entity.id
_entity.type
_entity.pdbx_description
1 polymer ?
#
loop_
_entity_poly.entity_id
_entity_poly.type
_entity_poly.pdbx_seq_one_letter_code
_entity_poly.pdbx_strand_id
1 'polypeptide(L)'
;LARAAKQKGYQDEYLLKTGVCYRNDRGELIDRYSGRVIFPWIGISGKVVGFGGRVLDSRTKGVNQKYVNSPDSDIYHKDHELYGIYQAKKAIAKEDRVYMVEGYTDVISMHQCGIENVVANSGTALSIHQIHMLHRFTANITLLYDGDSAGIHAALRGTDMLLQEGM
;
A
#
# COMPACT_ATOMS: atom_id res chain seq x y z
N LEU A 1 -3.15 -12.77 16.35
CA LEU A 1 -1.76 -12.42 16.07
C LEU A 1 -0.97 -12.26 17.37
N ALA A 2 -1.36 -11.34 18.27
CA ALA A 2 -0.63 -11.01 19.52
C ALA A 2 -0.29 -12.25 20.37
N ARG A 3 -1.28 -13.14 20.63
CA ARG A 3 -1.04 -14.40 21.37
C ARG A 3 0.01 -15.27 20.69
N ALA A 4 -0.10 -15.49 19.38
CA ALA A 4 0.84 -16.34 18.65
C ALA A 4 2.25 -15.74 18.59
N ALA A 5 2.35 -14.42 18.48
CA ALA A 5 3.63 -13.71 18.52
C ALA A 5 4.31 -13.86 19.88
N LYS A 6 3.58 -13.69 20.98
CA LYS A 6 4.11 -13.91 22.35
C LYS A 6 4.60 -15.35 22.57
N GLN A 7 3.85 -16.33 22.08
CA GLN A 7 4.26 -17.74 22.15
C GLN A 7 5.56 -18.02 21.39
N LYS A 8 5.87 -17.23 20.35
CA LYS A 8 7.12 -17.28 19.58
C LYS A 8 8.23 -16.38 20.14
N GLY A 9 8.01 -15.73 21.28
CA GLY A 9 9.00 -14.90 21.96
C GLY A 9 9.09 -13.46 21.45
N TYR A 10 8.17 -13.02 20.56
CA TYR A 10 8.13 -11.61 20.14
C TYR A 10 7.60 -10.72 21.27
N GLN A 11 8.28 -9.59 21.47
CA GLN A 11 7.92 -8.61 22.50
C GLN A 11 6.81 -7.68 22.01
N ASP A 12 5.95 -7.23 22.94
CA ASP A 12 4.83 -6.29 22.64
C ASP A 12 5.32 -5.00 21.97
N GLU A 13 6.51 -4.53 22.35
CA GLU A 13 7.11 -3.33 21.79
C GLU A 13 7.22 -3.38 20.27
N TYR A 14 7.72 -4.48 19.71
CA TYR A 14 7.85 -4.64 18.26
C TYR A 14 6.50 -4.78 17.56
N LEU A 15 5.52 -5.41 18.20
CA LEU A 15 4.16 -5.52 17.65
C LEU A 15 3.46 -4.15 17.57
N LEU A 16 3.76 -3.26 18.52
CA LEU A 16 3.27 -1.88 18.54
C LEU A 16 4.03 -1.01 17.53
N LYS A 17 5.38 -1.06 17.53
CA LYS A 17 6.23 -0.27 16.62
C LYS A 17 5.97 -0.57 15.15
N THR A 18 5.70 -1.82 14.80
CA THR A 18 5.34 -2.21 13.42
C THR A 18 3.87 -1.97 13.07
N GLY A 19 3.07 -1.53 14.03
CA GLY A 19 1.66 -1.23 13.85
C GLY A 19 0.75 -2.44 13.60
N VAL A 20 1.24 -3.68 13.76
CA VAL A 20 0.42 -4.90 13.61
C VAL A 20 -0.54 -5.10 14.78
N CYS A 21 -0.22 -4.49 15.93
CA CYS A 21 -1.09 -4.40 17.09
C CYS A 21 -1.18 -2.95 17.56
N TYR A 22 -2.18 -2.67 18.39
CA TYR A 22 -2.32 -1.39 19.09
C TYR A 22 -2.87 -1.65 20.51
N ARG A 23 -2.75 -0.67 21.41
CA ARG A 23 -3.41 -0.74 22.72
C ARG A 23 -4.75 -0.02 22.66
N ASN A 24 -5.78 -0.67 23.19
CA ASN A 24 -7.09 -0.02 23.40
C ASN A 24 -7.06 0.88 24.66
N ASP A 25 -8.17 1.55 24.94
CA ASP A 25 -8.31 2.45 26.09
C ASP A 25 -8.12 1.74 27.45
N ARG A 26 -8.25 0.40 27.47
CA ARG A 26 -8.01 -0.44 28.66
C ARG A 26 -6.57 -0.91 28.76
N GLY A 27 -5.68 -0.50 27.83
CA GLY A 27 -4.28 -0.92 27.77
C GLY A 27 -4.06 -2.33 27.22
N GLU A 28 -5.11 -2.99 26.73
CA GLU A 28 -5.01 -4.35 26.17
C GLU A 28 -4.40 -4.31 24.76
N LEU A 29 -3.57 -5.30 24.43
CA LEU A 29 -2.97 -5.45 23.11
C LEU A 29 -3.98 -6.09 22.13
N ILE A 30 -4.35 -5.34 21.11
CA ILE A 30 -5.37 -5.72 20.12
C ILE A 30 -4.72 -5.92 18.75
N ASP A 31 -5.11 -6.98 18.05
CA ASP A 31 -4.73 -7.26 16.67
C ASP A 31 -5.39 -6.27 15.71
N ARG A 32 -4.60 -5.46 15.00
CA ARG A 32 -5.10 -4.41 14.09
C ARG A 32 -5.92 -4.96 12.93
N TYR A 33 -5.59 -6.13 12.45
CA TYR A 33 -6.14 -6.72 11.22
C TYR A 33 -7.08 -7.91 11.49
N SER A 34 -7.62 -8.03 12.70
CA SER A 34 -8.52 -9.13 13.04
C SER A 34 -9.72 -9.20 12.09
N GLY A 35 -10.03 -10.41 11.58
CA GLY A 35 -11.15 -10.62 10.66
C GLY A 35 -11.00 -10.02 9.26
N ARG A 36 -9.77 -9.72 8.81
CA ARG A 36 -9.50 -9.12 7.50
C ARG A 36 -8.65 -10.02 6.62
N VAL A 37 -8.85 -9.92 5.33
CA VAL A 37 -7.87 -10.38 4.33
C VAL A 37 -6.70 -9.42 4.35
N ILE A 38 -5.49 -9.99 4.35
CA ILE A 38 -4.24 -9.25 4.50
C ILE A 38 -3.53 -9.11 3.17
N PHE A 39 -3.12 -7.90 2.85
CA PHE A 39 -2.30 -7.53 1.70
C PHE A 39 -0.94 -7.05 2.21
N PRO A 40 0.12 -7.88 2.14
CA PRO A 40 1.43 -7.45 2.57
C PRO A 40 2.01 -6.39 1.63
N TRP A 41 2.55 -5.32 2.20
CA TRP A 41 3.33 -4.33 1.47
C TRP A 41 4.78 -4.78 1.44
N ILE A 42 5.26 -5.09 0.23
CA ILE A 42 6.63 -5.53 0.01
C ILE A 42 7.37 -4.34 -0.59
N GLY A 43 8.26 -3.75 0.20
CA GLY A 43 9.06 -2.62 -0.23
C GLY A 43 10.05 -3.00 -1.33
N ILE A 44 10.66 -2.02 -1.95
CA ILE A 44 11.56 -2.20 -3.11
C ILE A 44 12.70 -3.18 -2.87
N SER A 45 13.11 -3.37 -1.61
CA SER A 45 14.13 -4.35 -1.17
C SER A 45 13.65 -5.81 -1.12
N GLY A 46 12.34 -6.05 -1.25
CA GLY A 46 11.73 -7.37 -1.13
C GLY A 46 11.34 -7.76 0.30
N LYS A 47 11.51 -6.86 1.26
CA LYS A 47 11.07 -7.08 2.66
C LYS A 47 9.63 -6.59 2.84
N VAL A 48 8.87 -7.30 3.69
CA VAL A 48 7.56 -6.81 4.12
C VAL A 48 7.77 -5.63 5.05
N VAL A 49 7.20 -4.49 4.69
CA VAL A 49 7.32 -3.23 5.45
C VAL A 49 6.02 -2.85 6.16
N GLY A 50 4.88 -3.32 5.65
CA GLY A 50 3.57 -3.02 6.21
C GLY A 50 2.49 -3.97 5.69
N PHE A 51 1.24 -3.69 6.05
CA PHE A 51 0.09 -4.48 5.65
C PHE A 51 -1.09 -3.58 5.33
N GLY A 52 -1.89 -3.99 4.36
CA GLY A 52 -3.26 -3.57 4.19
C GLY A 52 -4.21 -4.68 4.64
N GLY A 53 -5.38 -4.33 5.15
CA GLY A 53 -6.40 -5.29 5.54
C GLY A 53 -7.77 -4.89 5.02
N ARG A 54 -8.49 -5.81 4.36
CA ARG A 54 -9.85 -5.58 3.86
C ARG A 54 -10.83 -6.54 4.52
N VAL A 55 -11.96 -6.00 5.00
CA VAL A 55 -13.09 -6.83 5.46
C VAL A 55 -13.78 -7.44 4.25
N LEU A 56 -13.94 -8.76 4.23
CA LEU A 56 -14.63 -9.47 3.13
C LEU A 56 -16.13 -9.49 3.30
N ASP A 57 -16.62 -9.46 4.54
CA ASP A 57 -18.02 -9.71 4.83
C ASP A 57 -18.71 -8.42 5.29
N SER A 58 -19.78 -8.06 4.57
CA SER A 58 -20.71 -7.00 4.97
C SER A 58 -21.45 -7.32 6.29
N ARG A 59 -21.36 -8.57 6.77
CA ARG A 59 -21.92 -9.02 8.05
C ARG A 59 -21.10 -8.60 9.27
N THR A 60 -19.93 -8.01 9.10
CA THR A 60 -19.15 -7.42 10.20
C THR A 60 -19.83 -6.11 10.62
N LYS A 61 -20.97 -6.24 11.30
CA LYS A 61 -21.72 -5.11 11.88
C LYS A 61 -20.78 -4.34 12.81
N GLY A 62 -20.62 -3.03 12.58
CA GLY A 62 -19.81 -2.14 13.40
C GLY A 62 -18.38 -1.87 12.93
N VAL A 63 -17.93 -2.42 11.79
CA VAL A 63 -16.65 -2.05 11.20
C VAL A 63 -16.83 -0.86 10.27
N ASN A 64 -16.49 0.32 10.74
CA ASN A 64 -16.62 1.57 9.99
C ASN A 64 -15.60 1.73 8.85
N GLN A 65 -14.53 0.92 8.82
CA GLN A 65 -13.47 1.02 7.82
C GLN A 65 -13.38 -0.25 6.99
N LYS A 66 -13.72 -0.16 5.71
CA LYS A 66 -13.59 -1.25 4.75
C LYS A 66 -12.13 -1.68 4.57
N TYR A 67 -11.23 -0.72 4.47
CA TYR A 67 -9.78 -0.91 4.37
C TYR A 67 -9.05 -0.29 5.58
N VAL A 68 -8.01 -0.96 6.03
CA VAL A 68 -7.09 -0.47 7.07
C VAL A 68 -5.66 -0.72 6.58
N ASN A 69 -4.83 0.32 6.55
CA ASN A 69 -3.40 0.21 6.26
C ASN A 69 -2.59 0.26 7.55
N SER A 70 -1.34 -0.22 7.48
CA SER A 70 -0.36 0.04 8.54
C SER A 70 -0.26 1.54 8.82
N PRO A 71 -0.16 1.93 10.08
CA PRO A 71 0.23 3.29 10.42
C PRO A 71 1.70 3.50 10.03
N ASP A 72 2.13 4.75 9.94
CA ASP A 72 3.54 5.07 9.81
C ASP A 72 4.34 4.48 10.98
N SER A 73 5.52 3.99 10.69
CA SER A 73 6.37 3.27 11.63
C SER A 73 7.85 3.38 11.20
N ASP A 74 8.76 2.85 12.01
CA ASP A 74 10.20 2.84 11.69
C ASP A 74 10.53 2.12 10.36
N ILE A 75 9.62 1.30 9.84
CA ILE A 75 9.83 0.50 8.63
C ILE A 75 8.82 0.77 7.52
N TYR A 76 7.81 1.61 7.75
CA TYR A 76 6.75 1.91 6.79
C TYR A 76 6.31 3.36 6.87
N HIS A 77 6.42 4.07 5.75
CA HIS A 77 5.89 5.41 5.55
C HIS A 77 5.02 5.39 4.29
N LYS A 78 3.76 5.76 4.43
CA LYS A 78 2.77 5.67 3.35
C LYS A 78 3.16 6.42 2.09
N ASP A 79 3.79 7.57 2.25
CA ASP A 79 4.24 8.44 1.18
C ASP A 79 5.56 8.02 0.54
N HIS A 80 6.22 6.99 1.10
CA HIS A 80 7.47 6.44 0.58
C HIS A 80 7.30 5.06 -0.07
N GLU A 81 6.13 4.44 0.05
CA GLU A 81 5.90 3.09 -0.42
C GLU A 81 4.85 3.03 -1.53
N LEU A 82 5.01 2.09 -2.44
CA LEU A 82 4.05 1.75 -3.49
C LEU A 82 3.70 0.27 -3.41
N TYR A 83 2.41 -0.04 -3.34
CA TYR A 83 1.96 -1.43 -3.36
C TYR A 83 2.29 -2.06 -4.72
N GLY A 84 2.91 -3.23 -4.69
CA GLY A 84 3.31 -3.97 -5.89
C GLY A 84 4.69 -3.61 -6.45
N ILE A 85 5.39 -2.61 -5.94
CA ILE A 85 6.66 -2.13 -6.51
C ILE A 85 7.73 -3.22 -6.62
N TYR A 86 7.84 -4.11 -5.63
CA TYR A 86 8.83 -5.17 -5.67
C TYR A 86 8.59 -6.14 -6.84
N GLN A 87 7.35 -6.51 -7.06
CA GLN A 87 6.94 -7.39 -8.15
C GLN A 87 7.07 -6.69 -9.51
N ALA A 88 6.66 -5.42 -9.56
CA ALA A 88 6.55 -4.65 -10.80
C ALA A 88 7.90 -4.12 -11.34
N LYS A 89 8.89 -3.86 -10.49
CA LYS A 89 10.11 -3.11 -10.85
C LYS A 89 10.86 -3.63 -12.08
N LYS A 90 10.89 -4.95 -12.28
CA LYS A 90 11.54 -5.55 -13.46
C LYS A 90 10.73 -5.34 -14.72
N ALA A 91 9.41 -5.50 -14.64
CA ALA A 91 8.49 -5.27 -15.75
C ALA A 91 8.45 -3.78 -16.11
N ILE A 92 8.46 -2.87 -15.14
CA ILE A 92 8.53 -1.42 -15.36
C ILE A 92 9.76 -1.06 -16.17
N ALA A 93 10.94 -1.54 -15.77
CA ALA A 93 12.19 -1.26 -16.47
C ALA A 93 12.22 -1.87 -17.88
N LYS A 94 11.67 -3.07 -18.05
CA LYS A 94 11.62 -3.78 -19.35
C LYS A 94 10.68 -3.11 -20.34
N GLU A 95 9.49 -2.72 -19.87
CA GLU A 95 8.43 -2.14 -20.70
C GLU A 95 8.58 -0.61 -20.86
N ASP A 96 9.57 -0.03 -20.15
CA ASP A 96 9.79 1.42 -20.04
C ASP A 96 8.49 2.20 -19.77
N ARG A 97 7.66 1.66 -18.88
CA ARG A 97 6.36 2.24 -18.51
C ARG A 97 5.87 1.67 -17.19
N VAL A 98 5.20 2.51 -16.41
CA VAL A 98 4.46 2.08 -15.22
C VAL A 98 3.00 2.50 -15.30
N TYR A 99 2.10 1.61 -14.85
CA TYR A 99 0.71 1.93 -14.58
C TYR A 99 0.53 2.21 -13.09
N MET A 100 -0.07 3.35 -12.77
CA MET A 100 -0.42 3.73 -11.40
C MET A 100 -1.93 3.61 -11.24
N VAL A 101 -2.37 2.76 -10.32
CA VAL A 101 -3.78 2.52 -9.98
C VAL A 101 -4.06 2.92 -8.53
N GLU A 102 -5.34 2.88 -8.09
CA GLU A 102 -5.70 3.36 -6.76
C GLU A 102 -5.50 2.32 -5.65
N GLY A 103 -5.79 1.05 -5.90
CA GLY A 103 -5.88 0.04 -4.85
C GLY A 103 -5.11 -1.26 -5.10
N TYR A 104 -4.98 -2.07 -4.05
CA TYR A 104 -4.28 -3.37 -4.14
C TYR A 104 -5.00 -4.34 -5.08
N THR A 105 -6.33 -4.32 -5.09
CA THR A 105 -7.14 -5.21 -5.92
C THR A 105 -6.94 -4.91 -7.40
N ASP A 106 -6.74 -3.65 -7.75
CA ASP A 106 -6.48 -3.23 -9.13
C ASP A 106 -5.11 -3.72 -9.58
N VAL A 107 -4.08 -3.58 -8.73
CA VAL A 107 -2.75 -4.14 -8.99
C VAL A 107 -2.83 -5.66 -9.20
N ILE A 108 -3.53 -6.36 -8.31
CA ILE A 108 -3.67 -7.82 -8.39
C ILE A 108 -4.40 -8.23 -9.68
N SER A 109 -5.50 -7.52 -10.02
CA SER A 109 -6.30 -7.80 -11.21
C SER A 109 -5.50 -7.58 -12.49
N MET A 110 -4.79 -6.46 -12.59
CA MET A 110 -3.94 -6.16 -13.75
C MET A 110 -2.80 -7.18 -13.89
N HIS A 111 -2.13 -7.49 -12.78
CA HIS A 111 -1.05 -8.49 -12.77
C HIS A 111 -1.57 -9.87 -13.19
N GLN A 112 -2.77 -10.26 -12.75
CA GLN A 112 -3.41 -11.51 -13.15
C GLN A 112 -3.74 -11.56 -14.65
N CYS A 113 -3.96 -10.40 -15.27
CA CYS A 113 -4.16 -10.26 -16.73
C CYS A 113 -2.83 -10.13 -17.51
N GLY A 114 -1.68 -10.28 -16.86
CA GLY A 114 -0.36 -10.20 -17.49
C GLY A 114 0.22 -8.79 -17.57
N ILE A 115 -0.42 -7.79 -16.96
CA ILE A 115 0.11 -6.41 -16.87
C ILE A 115 0.87 -6.30 -15.54
N GLU A 116 2.16 -6.65 -15.57
CA GLU A 116 2.98 -6.77 -14.37
C GLU A 116 3.63 -5.44 -13.93
N ASN A 117 3.72 -4.46 -14.83
CA ASN A 117 4.29 -3.13 -14.59
C ASN A 117 3.28 -2.17 -13.94
N VAL A 118 2.60 -2.62 -12.89
CA VAL A 118 1.52 -1.90 -12.21
C VAL A 118 1.80 -1.75 -10.72
N VAL A 119 1.52 -0.56 -10.17
CA VAL A 119 1.67 -0.22 -8.75
C VAL A 119 0.48 0.60 -8.27
N ALA A 120 0.28 0.69 -6.95
CA ALA A 120 -0.73 1.55 -6.36
C ALA A 120 -0.20 2.34 -5.16
N ASN A 121 -0.72 3.56 -4.98
CA ASN A 121 -0.50 4.38 -3.79
C ASN A 121 -1.47 4.05 -2.63
N SER A 122 -2.54 3.29 -2.91
CA SER A 122 -3.46 2.66 -1.94
C SER A 122 -4.01 3.59 -0.84
N GLY A 123 -4.72 4.64 -1.28
CA GLY A 123 -5.46 5.53 -0.40
C GLY A 123 -4.68 6.73 0.13
N THR A 124 -3.56 7.06 -0.52
CA THR A 124 -2.84 8.32 -0.34
C THR A 124 -2.79 9.11 -1.64
N ALA A 125 -2.58 10.41 -1.57
CA ALA A 125 -2.19 11.18 -2.75
C ALA A 125 -0.80 10.74 -3.22
N LEU A 126 -0.52 10.84 -4.51
CA LEU A 126 0.82 10.62 -5.06
C LEU A 126 1.81 11.59 -4.40
N SER A 127 2.97 11.09 -4.00
CA SER A 127 4.01 11.87 -3.33
C SER A 127 5.27 12.01 -4.19
N ILE A 128 6.10 13.00 -3.88
CA ILE A 128 7.41 13.19 -4.51
C ILE A 128 8.31 11.97 -4.29
N HIS A 129 8.28 11.35 -3.12
CA HIS A 129 9.07 10.15 -2.82
C HIS A 129 8.67 8.97 -3.71
N GLN A 130 7.38 8.78 -3.94
CA GLN A 130 6.86 7.75 -4.84
C GLN A 130 7.24 8.03 -6.30
N ILE A 131 7.18 9.30 -6.74
CA ILE A 131 7.62 9.73 -8.07
C ILE A 131 9.11 9.44 -8.26
N HIS A 132 9.96 9.86 -7.33
CA HIS A 132 11.40 9.59 -7.40
C HIS A 132 11.73 8.10 -7.37
N MET A 133 10.94 7.29 -6.64
CA MET A 133 11.10 5.84 -6.65
C MET A 133 10.85 5.27 -8.05
N LEU A 134 9.78 5.68 -8.73
CA LEU A 134 9.42 5.22 -10.08
C LEU A 134 10.38 5.74 -11.13
N HIS A 135 10.81 7.00 -11.04
CA HIS A 135 11.73 7.64 -11.98
C HIS A 135 13.08 6.90 -12.09
N ARG A 136 13.44 6.09 -11.09
CA ARG A 136 14.63 5.21 -11.16
C ARG A 136 14.50 4.08 -12.20
N PHE A 137 13.29 3.77 -12.63
CA PHE A 137 13.00 2.66 -13.56
C PHE A 137 12.48 3.14 -14.91
N THR A 138 11.70 4.21 -14.93
CA THR A 138 11.11 4.79 -16.14
C THR A 138 10.67 6.23 -15.89
N ALA A 139 10.65 7.04 -16.96
CA ALA A 139 10.00 8.35 -16.96
C ALA A 139 8.56 8.29 -17.51
N ASN A 140 8.09 7.13 -17.95
CA ASN A 140 6.79 6.98 -18.60
C ASN A 140 5.77 6.40 -17.62
N ILE A 141 4.81 7.21 -17.20
CA ILE A 141 3.74 6.81 -16.28
C ILE A 141 2.37 6.97 -16.93
N THR A 142 1.47 6.04 -16.64
CA THR A 142 0.05 6.13 -16.99
C THR A 142 -0.77 6.04 -15.72
N LEU A 143 -1.52 7.10 -15.38
CA LEU A 143 -2.45 7.13 -14.26
C LEU A 143 -3.77 6.49 -14.68
N LEU A 144 -4.21 5.46 -13.99
CA LEU A 144 -5.47 4.75 -14.18
C LEU A 144 -6.28 4.83 -12.88
N TYR A 145 -6.93 5.95 -12.69
CA TYR A 145 -7.74 6.24 -11.51
C TYR A 145 -9.23 6.15 -11.83
N ASP A 146 -10.05 6.02 -10.81
CA ASP A 146 -11.50 5.94 -10.95
C ASP A 146 -12.05 7.19 -11.63
N GLY A 147 -13.08 7.01 -12.46
CA GLY A 147 -13.73 8.10 -13.21
C GLY A 147 -14.65 8.98 -12.37
N ASP A 148 -14.62 8.85 -11.05
CA ASP A 148 -15.36 9.72 -10.15
C ASP A 148 -14.63 11.06 -9.93
N SER A 149 -15.30 12.02 -9.28
CA SER A 149 -14.75 13.35 -9.03
C SER A 149 -13.44 13.32 -8.22
N ALA A 150 -13.30 12.38 -7.27
CA ALA A 150 -12.13 12.26 -6.42
C ALA A 150 -10.92 11.73 -7.22
N GLY A 151 -11.13 10.67 -8.03
CA GLY A 151 -10.09 10.09 -8.88
C GLY A 151 -9.62 11.07 -9.97
N ILE A 152 -10.55 11.80 -10.61
CA ILE A 152 -10.19 12.83 -11.60
C ILE A 152 -9.32 13.93 -10.96
N HIS A 153 -9.71 14.46 -9.80
CA HIS A 153 -8.91 15.46 -9.09
C HIS A 153 -7.55 14.92 -8.64
N ALA A 154 -7.48 13.66 -8.23
CA ALA A 154 -6.23 13.02 -7.86
C ALA A 154 -5.31 12.86 -9.08
N ALA A 155 -5.85 12.44 -10.24
CA ALA A 155 -5.11 12.31 -11.48
C ALA A 155 -4.54 13.66 -11.96
N LEU A 156 -5.35 14.72 -11.95
CA LEU A 156 -4.89 16.07 -12.36
C LEU A 156 -3.73 16.56 -11.45
N ARG A 157 -3.90 16.48 -10.13
CA ARG A 157 -2.81 16.86 -9.20
C ARG A 157 -1.56 16.00 -9.38
N GLY A 158 -1.76 14.69 -9.59
CA GLY A 158 -0.65 13.77 -9.86
C GLY A 158 0.11 14.12 -11.13
N THR A 159 -0.62 14.48 -12.20
CA THR A 159 -0.03 14.91 -13.49
C THR A 159 0.84 16.15 -13.32
N ASP A 160 0.36 17.18 -12.60
CA ASP A 160 1.16 18.38 -12.36
C ASP A 160 2.47 18.07 -11.62
N MET A 161 2.41 17.22 -10.60
CA MET A 161 3.60 16.79 -9.86
C MET A 161 4.57 15.98 -10.72
N LEU A 162 4.07 15.06 -11.54
CA LEU A 162 4.88 14.24 -12.43
C LEU A 162 5.62 15.10 -13.46
N LEU A 163 4.92 16.05 -14.10
CA LEU A 163 5.53 16.98 -15.05
C LEU A 163 6.61 17.85 -14.41
N GLN A 164 6.42 18.28 -13.15
CA GLN A 164 7.44 19.04 -12.40
C GLN A 164 8.71 18.22 -12.14
N GLU A 165 8.56 16.91 -11.96
CA GLU A 165 9.67 15.98 -11.71
C GLU A 165 10.24 15.34 -13.00
N GLY A 166 9.76 15.75 -14.18
CA GLY A 166 10.28 15.31 -15.48
C GLY A 166 9.79 13.93 -15.94
N MET A 167 8.62 13.51 -15.47
CA MET A 167 7.94 12.28 -15.90
C MET A 167 6.74 12.56 -16.80
#